data_7d89816e02b279fca51b561ba712afff
#
_entry.id   7d89816e02b279fca51b561ba712afff
#
_cell.length_a   1.000
_cell.length_b   1.000
_cell.length_c   1.000
_cell.angle_alpha   90.00
_cell.angle_beta   90.00
_cell.angle_gamma   90.00
#
_symmetry.space_group_name_H-M   'P 1'
#
loop_
_entity.id
_entity.type
_entity.pdbx_description
1 polymer ?
#
loop_
_entity_poly.entity_id
_entity_poly.type
_entity_poly.pdbx_seq_one_letter_code
_entity_poly.pdbx_strand_id
1 'polypeptide(L)'
;MRKIKWGVMGTAFICERSTFPGMLQAENCEMYAIAGRNMEKAERFKETYGFQKAYGSYEKLLADPKVEAVYIPLPNTMHYEWTIRALKSGKHVLCEKPLAPTEAQAEEMFKAAEENHVYLMEAFAYQHSPYIAAVRKEIENGTIGDVRYMESAYITSDYDPKNIRMRRDTLGGCTYDLGAVSYTHLTLPTNSRV
;
A
#
# COMPACT_ATOMS: atom_id res chain seq x y z
N MET A 1 -19.99 15.07 2.29
CA MET A 1 -19.60 13.68 2.68
C MET A 1 -18.70 13.74 3.90
N ARG A 2 -18.79 12.78 4.85
CA ARG A 2 -17.83 12.71 5.98
C ARG A 2 -16.45 12.39 5.43
N LYS A 3 -15.42 13.11 5.89
CA LYS A 3 -14.03 12.80 5.56
C LYS A 3 -13.43 11.84 6.57
N ILE A 4 -12.67 10.87 6.09
CA ILE A 4 -11.87 9.94 6.91
C ILE A 4 -10.52 10.59 7.18
N LYS A 5 -10.12 10.59 8.44
CA LYS A 5 -8.83 11.16 8.88
C LYS A 5 -7.70 10.17 8.70
N TRP A 6 -6.88 10.41 7.70
CA TRP A 6 -5.76 9.56 7.35
C TRP A 6 -4.48 9.93 8.09
N GLY A 7 -3.81 8.92 8.61
CA GLY A 7 -2.43 8.99 9.05
C GLY A 7 -1.50 8.36 8.02
N VAL A 8 -0.33 8.94 7.80
CA VAL A 8 0.69 8.37 6.91
C VAL A 8 1.93 8.00 7.74
N MET A 9 2.32 6.74 7.67
CA MET A 9 3.44 6.19 8.44
C MET A 9 4.70 6.13 7.57
N GLY A 10 5.37 7.26 7.41
CA GLY A 10 6.58 7.38 6.62
C GLY A 10 6.56 8.60 5.70
N THR A 11 7.76 9.00 5.26
CA THR A 11 7.97 10.11 4.33
C THR A 11 8.68 9.59 3.08
N ALA A 12 8.09 8.55 2.47
CA ALA A 12 8.65 7.87 1.32
C ALA A 12 8.35 8.63 0.03
N PHE A 13 9.25 8.51 -0.94
CA PHE A 13 9.11 9.15 -2.26
C PHE A 13 7.83 8.74 -3.00
N ILE A 14 7.37 7.50 -2.80
CA ILE A 14 6.13 7.01 -3.42
C ILE A 14 4.90 7.84 -3.01
N CYS A 15 4.90 8.38 -1.78
CA CYS A 15 3.82 9.23 -1.30
C CYS A 15 3.68 10.47 -2.18
N GLU A 16 4.79 11.15 -2.44
CA GLU A 16 4.83 12.39 -3.22
C GLU A 16 4.45 12.17 -4.68
N ARG A 17 4.97 11.07 -5.24
CA ARG A 17 4.79 10.77 -6.67
C ARG A 17 3.39 10.25 -7.01
N SER A 18 2.78 9.49 -6.13
CA SER A 18 1.59 8.69 -6.45
C SER A 18 0.43 8.91 -5.48
N THR A 19 0.64 8.68 -4.19
CA THR A 19 -0.47 8.56 -3.24
C THR A 19 -1.04 9.92 -2.83
N PHE A 20 -0.21 10.90 -2.51
CA PHE A 20 -0.68 12.21 -2.06
C PHE A 20 -1.48 12.97 -3.12
N PRO A 21 -1.12 12.96 -4.42
CA PRO A 21 -1.97 13.56 -5.45
C PRO A 21 -3.40 12.98 -5.46
N GLY A 22 -3.53 11.67 -5.26
CA GLY A 22 -4.83 11.01 -5.16
C GLY A 22 -5.58 11.36 -3.88
N MET A 23 -4.89 11.33 -2.73
CA MET A 23 -5.49 11.68 -1.44
C MET A 23 -6.00 13.13 -1.40
N LEU A 24 -5.26 14.07 -2.00
CA LEU A 24 -5.65 15.48 -2.07
C LEU A 24 -6.88 15.73 -2.95
N GLN A 25 -7.12 14.88 -3.96
CA GLN A 25 -8.27 14.97 -4.84
C GLN A 25 -9.50 14.23 -4.31
N ALA A 26 -9.32 13.28 -3.38
CA ALA A 26 -10.39 12.47 -2.86
C ALA A 26 -11.28 13.28 -1.88
N GLU A 27 -12.55 13.46 -2.23
CA GLU A 27 -13.51 14.25 -1.43
C GLU A 27 -13.73 13.71 -0.02
N ASN A 28 -13.55 12.40 0.17
CA ASN A 28 -13.71 11.69 1.45
C ASN A 28 -12.41 11.53 2.23
N CYS A 29 -11.30 12.10 1.79
CA CYS A 29 -10.00 12.03 2.44
C CYS A 29 -9.69 13.33 3.18
N GLU A 30 -9.17 13.20 4.41
CA GLU A 30 -8.55 14.28 5.17
C GLU A 30 -7.13 13.84 5.52
N MET A 31 -6.13 14.55 4.98
CA MET A 31 -4.71 14.34 5.31
C MET A 31 -4.45 14.87 6.71
N TYR A 32 -4.70 14.02 7.73
CA TYR A 32 -4.74 14.47 9.12
C TYR A 32 -3.38 14.42 9.80
N ALA A 33 -2.66 13.31 9.69
CA ALA A 33 -1.39 13.14 10.39
C ALA A 33 -0.32 12.46 9.54
N ILE A 34 0.93 12.85 9.76
CA ILE A 34 2.09 12.18 9.17
C ILE A 34 3.10 11.84 10.26
N ALA A 35 3.74 10.68 10.17
CA ALA A 35 4.81 10.28 11.07
C ALA A 35 6.07 9.89 10.32
N GLY A 36 7.21 10.23 10.90
CA GLY A 36 8.52 9.85 10.39
C GLY A 36 9.53 9.67 11.53
N ARG A 37 10.55 8.85 11.30
CA ARG A 37 11.68 8.71 12.24
C ARG A 37 12.52 10.00 12.36
N ASN A 38 12.45 10.86 11.35
CA ASN A 38 13.02 12.20 11.35
C ASN A 38 11.88 13.20 11.46
N MET A 39 11.78 13.88 12.61
CA MET A 39 10.71 14.84 12.91
C MET A 39 10.74 16.03 11.98
N GLU A 40 11.94 16.56 11.66
CA GLU A 40 12.08 17.70 10.75
C GLU A 40 11.51 17.38 9.35
N LYS A 41 11.81 16.17 8.84
CA LYS A 41 11.25 15.72 7.58
C LYS A 41 9.73 15.55 7.66
N ALA A 42 9.20 15.05 8.77
CA ALA A 42 7.76 14.92 8.97
C ALA A 42 7.07 16.30 9.03
N GLU A 43 7.65 17.28 9.71
CA GLU A 43 7.14 18.66 9.73
C GLU A 43 7.15 19.29 8.33
N ARG A 44 8.22 19.13 7.58
CA ARG A 44 8.27 19.61 6.18
C ARG A 44 7.17 19.00 5.32
N PHE A 45 6.93 17.69 5.45
CA PHE A 45 5.82 17.02 4.74
C PHE A 45 4.46 17.54 5.20
N LYS A 46 4.29 17.78 6.50
CA LYS A 46 3.06 18.39 7.03
C LYS A 46 2.78 19.73 6.37
N GLU A 47 3.76 20.61 6.32
CA GLU A 47 3.63 21.95 5.72
C GLU A 47 3.37 21.87 4.20
N THR A 48 4.12 21.00 3.50
CA THR A 48 4.03 20.87 2.05
C THR A 48 2.69 20.31 1.59
N TYR A 49 2.15 19.33 2.30
CA TYR A 49 0.95 18.57 1.88
C TYR A 49 -0.30 18.86 2.71
N GLY A 50 -0.22 19.78 3.65
CA GLY A 50 -1.37 20.24 4.42
C GLY A 50 -1.86 19.26 5.49
N PHE A 51 -0.99 18.42 6.05
CA PHE A 51 -1.35 17.61 7.21
C PHE A 51 -1.55 18.52 8.44
N GLN A 52 -2.48 18.14 9.30
CA GLN A 52 -2.72 18.90 10.53
C GLN A 52 -1.67 18.63 11.60
N LYS A 53 -1.11 17.43 11.62
CA LYS A 53 -0.15 16.99 12.63
C LYS A 53 1.05 16.26 12.02
N ALA A 54 2.21 16.40 12.67
CA ALA A 54 3.39 15.61 12.44
C ALA A 54 3.85 14.91 13.73
N TYR A 55 4.34 13.69 13.61
CA TYR A 55 4.84 12.88 14.71
C TYR A 55 6.24 12.35 14.42
N GLY A 56 7.10 12.36 15.44
CA GLY A 56 8.47 11.82 15.36
C GLY A 56 8.54 10.29 15.52
N SER A 57 7.41 9.60 15.70
CA SER A 57 7.35 8.14 15.75
C SER A 57 5.99 7.63 15.27
N TYR A 58 5.99 6.41 14.77
CA TYR A 58 4.78 5.75 14.29
C TYR A 58 3.82 5.41 15.44
N GLU A 59 4.34 5.05 16.60
CA GLU A 59 3.56 4.78 17.80
C GLU A 59 2.73 6.00 18.22
N LYS A 60 3.30 7.20 18.17
CA LYS A 60 2.58 8.42 18.50
C LYS A 60 1.44 8.70 17.53
N LEU A 61 1.63 8.41 16.24
CA LEU A 61 0.57 8.52 15.25
C LEU A 61 -0.55 7.50 15.54
N LEU A 62 -0.20 6.24 15.82
CA LEU A 62 -1.18 5.20 16.11
C LEU A 62 -1.96 5.47 17.41
N ALA A 63 -1.33 6.13 18.39
CA ALA A 63 -1.96 6.52 19.65
C ALA A 63 -2.94 7.71 19.50
N ASP A 64 -2.95 8.43 18.38
CA ASP A 64 -3.90 9.52 18.17
C ASP A 64 -5.31 8.95 17.87
N PRO A 65 -6.30 9.18 18.74
CA PRO A 65 -7.65 8.66 18.56
C PRO A 65 -8.39 9.28 17.36
N LYS A 66 -7.91 10.38 16.82
CA LYS A 66 -8.52 11.03 15.66
C LYS A 66 -8.06 10.43 14.33
N VAL A 67 -6.96 9.68 14.31
CA VAL A 67 -6.56 8.91 13.13
C VAL A 67 -7.51 7.73 12.98
N GLU A 68 -8.17 7.61 11.84
CA GLU A 68 -9.15 6.55 11.55
C GLU A 68 -8.55 5.49 10.64
N ALA A 69 -7.78 5.90 9.65
CA ALA A 69 -7.11 5.02 8.71
C ALA A 69 -5.63 5.40 8.57
N VAL A 70 -4.79 4.41 8.28
CA VAL A 70 -3.35 4.65 8.06
C VAL A 70 -2.91 4.10 6.71
N TYR A 71 -2.04 4.85 6.05
CA TYR A 71 -1.28 4.41 4.88
C TYR A 71 0.15 4.08 5.30
N ILE A 72 0.64 2.92 4.88
CA ILE A 72 1.94 2.36 5.29
C ILE A 72 2.87 2.22 4.07
N PRO A 73 3.59 3.27 3.66
CA PRO A 73 4.60 3.24 2.59
C PRO A 73 6.00 2.99 3.14
N LEU A 74 6.14 2.02 4.02
CA LEU A 74 7.40 1.65 4.64
C LEU A 74 8.20 0.67 3.76
N PRO A 75 9.47 0.37 4.08
CA PRO A 75 10.18 -0.74 3.46
C PRO A 75 9.45 -2.08 3.69
N ASN A 76 9.55 -3.00 2.73
CA ASN A 76 8.84 -4.29 2.72
C ASN A 76 8.98 -5.07 4.04
N THR A 77 10.18 -5.04 4.65
CA THR A 77 10.46 -5.69 5.94
C THR A 77 9.66 -5.15 7.12
N MET A 78 9.06 -3.98 6.98
CA MET A 78 8.33 -3.31 8.05
C MET A 78 6.80 -3.41 7.88
N HIS A 79 6.30 -3.88 6.74
CA HIS A 79 4.87 -3.94 6.46
C HIS A 79 4.12 -4.79 7.48
N TYR A 80 4.56 -6.02 7.72
CA TYR A 80 3.92 -6.94 8.66
C TYR A 80 3.81 -6.34 10.06
N GLU A 81 4.93 -5.94 10.66
CA GLU A 81 4.95 -5.44 12.03
C GLU A 81 4.03 -4.21 12.22
N TRP A 82 4.18 -3.21 11.34
CA TRP A 82 3.44 -1.96 11.49
C TRP A 82 1.98 -2.07 11.10
N THR A 83 1.64 -2.97 10.19
CA THR A 83 0.24 -3.28 9.89
C THR A 83 -0.44 -3.95 11.08
N ILE A 84 0.17 -4.98 11.69
CA ILE A 84 -0.37 -5.61 12.90
C ILE A 84 -0.58 -4.59 14.03
N ARG A 85 0.39 -3.71 14.27
CA ARG A 85 0.28 -2.66 15.29
C ARG A 85 -0.85 -1.68 15.00
N ALA A 86 -1.01 -1.27 13.75
CA ALA A 86 -2.06 -0.35 13.32
C ALA A 86 -3.46 -0.98 13.48
N LEU A 87 -3.65 -2.22 13.02
CA LEU A 87 -4.89 -2.96 13.16
C LEU A 87 -5.30 -3.14 14.62
N LYS A 88 -4.36 -3.56 15.48
CA LYS A 88 -4.56 -3.69 16.93
C LYS A 88 -4.84 -2.36 17.64
N SER A 89 -4.45 -1.24 17.03
CA SER A 89 -4.80 0.11 17.50
C SER A 89 -6.16 0.59 16.98
N GLY A 90 -6.93 -0.28 16.34
CA GLY A 90 -8.27 0.03 15.80
C GLY A 90 -8.24 0.94 14.57
N LYS A 91 -7.17 0.90 13.77
CA LYS A 91 -7.06 1.71 12.55
C LYS A 91 -7.29 0.85 11.32
N HIS A 92 -8.05 1.38 10.34
CA HIS A 92 -8.09 0.80 9.00
C HIS A 92 -6.71 0.96 8.35
N VAL A 93 -6.29 0.01 7.53
CA VAL A 93 -4.94 0.02 6.95
C VAL A 93 -4.95 -0.13 5.44
N LEU A 94 -4.25 0.77 4.76
CA LEU A 94 -3.78 0.63 3.39
C LEU A 94 -2.26 0.42 3.44
N CYS A 95 -1.80 -0.79 3.15
CA CYS A 95 -0.38 -1.14 3.17
C CYS A 95 0.19 -1.24 1.75
N GLU A 96 1.36 -0.66 1.51
CA GLU A 96 2.06 -0.83 0.24
C GLU A 96 2.36 -2.31 -0.05
N LYS A 97 2.41 -2.60 -1.32
CA LYS A 97 2.80 -3.92 -1.83
C LYS A 97 4.33 -4.14 -1.69
N PRO A 98 4.78 -5.36 -1.47
CA PRO A 98 4.01 -6.55 -1.12
C PRO A 98 3.49 -6.47 0.31
N LEU A 99 2.28 -6.97 0.54
CA LEU A 99 1.63 -6.91 1.86
C LEU A 99 2.48 -7.55 2.95
N ALA A 100 2.99 -8.75 2.68
CA ALA A 100 3.83 -9.52 3.59
C ALA A 100 4.82 -10.40 2.82
N PRO A 101 5.94 -10.80 3.43
CA PRO A 101 6.91 -11.72 2.82
C PRO A 101 6.45 -13.18 2.78
N THR A 102 5.47 -13.58 3.60
CA THR A 102 4.96 -14.96 3.65
C THR A 102 3.44 -14.99 3.77
N GLU A 103 2.84 -16.08 3.31
CA GLU A 103 1.40 -16.35 3.44
C GLU A 103 0.95 -16.31 4.91
N ALA A 104 1.66 -17.00 5.81
CA ALA A 104 1.33 -17.02 7.24
C ALA A 104 1.26 -15.60 7.86
N GLN A 105 2.18 -14.70 7.48
CA GLN A 105 2.12 -13.32 7.95
C GLN A 105 0.92 -12.56 7.37
N ALA A 106 0.58 -12.80 6.10
CA ALA A 106 -0.60 -12.20 5.49
C ALA A 106 -1.89 -12.68 6.19
N GLU A 107 -2.00 -13.99 6.47
CA GLU A 107 -3.13 -14.57 7.22
C GLU A 107 -3.27 -13.95 8.63
N GLU A 108 -2.15 -13.80 9.34
CA GLU A 108 -2.16 -13.13 10.65
C GLU A 108 -2.63 -11.67 10.57
N MET A 109 -2.25 -10.96 9.51
CA MET A 109 -2.68 -9.58 9.29
C MET A 109 -4.19 -9.50 9.01
N PHE A 110 -4.75 -10.37 8.16
CA PHE A 110 -6.19 -10.43 7.92
C PHE A 110 -6.96 -10.82 9.16
N LYS A 111 -6.48 -11.82 9.91
CA LYS A 111 -7.06 -12.21 11.19
C LYS A 111 -7.09 -11.04 12.19
N ALA A 112 -5.98 -10.30 12.31
CA ALA A 112 -5.94 -9.12 13.17
C ALA A 112 -6.93 -8.02 12.72
N ALA A 113 -7.17 -7.87 11.42
CA ALA A 113 -8.16 -6.93 10.91
C ALA A 113 -9.59 -7.36 11.32
N GLU A 114 -9.93 -8.64 11.18
CA GLU A 114 -11.22 -9.19 11.60
C GLU A 114 -11.44 -9.04 13.11
N GLU A 115 -10.48 -9.45 13.93
CA GLU A 115 -10.57 -9.39 15.40
C GLU A 115 -10.75 -7.95 15.93
N ASN A 116 -10.22 -6.95 15.22
CA ASN A 116 -10.34 -5.55 15.61
C ASN A 116 -11.43 -4.79 14.82
N HIS A 117 -12.21 -5.47 13.98
CA HIS A 117 -13.29 -4.89 13.17
C HIS A 117 -12.85 -3.71 12.31
N VAL A 118 -11.68 -3.82 11.69
CA VAL A 118 -11.09 -2.81 10.79
C VAL A 118 -10.78 -3.42 9.43
N TYR A 119 -10.60 -2.58 8.42
CA TYR A 119 -10.25 -3.01 7.07
C TYR A 119 -8.74 -3.02 6.87
N LEU A 120 -8.27 -4.05 6.18
CA LEU A 120 -6.93 -4.15 5.63
C LEU A 120 -7.01 -4.25 4.11
N MET A 121 -6.21 -3.43 3.41
CA MET A 121 -6.11 -3.45 1.96
C MET A 121 -4.65 -3.34 1.54
N GLU A 122 -4.24 -4.16 0.58
CA GLU A 122 -2.96 -4.02 -0.11
C GLU A 122 -3.06 -2.98 -1.23
N ALA A 123 -2.06 -2.12 -1.37
CA ALA A 123 -2.09 -0.98 -2.28
C ALA A 123 -1.73 -1.38 -3.72
N PHE A 124 -2.60 -2.13 -4.38
CA PHE A 124 -2.52 -2.41 -5.82
C PHE A 124 -3.21 -1.31 -6.63
N ALA A 125 -2.54 -0.19 -6.81
CA ALA A 125 -3.10 1.00 -7.45
C ALA A 125 -3.68 0.75 -8.85
N TYR A 126 -3.07 -0.16 -9.63
CA TYR A 126 -3.52 -0.47 -10.99
C TYR A 126 -4.93 -1.06 -11.05
N GLN A 127 -5.40 -1.76 -10.00
CA GLN A 127 -6.76 -2.33 -9.95
C GLN A 127 -7.86 -1.27 -10.07
N HIS A 128 -7.56 -0.06 -9.62
CA HIS A 128 -8.49 1.07 -9.63
C HIS A 128 -8.33 1.95 -10.89
N SER A 129 -7.48 1.54 -11.83
CA SER A 129 -7.29 2.23 -13.09
C SER A 129 -8.50 2.06 -14.02
N PRO A 130 -9.03 3.15 -14.60
CA PRO A 130 -10.08 3.06 -15.63
C PRO A 130 -9.66 2.20 -16.84
N TYR A 131 -8.36 2.17 -17.15
CA TYR A 131 -7.81 1.32 -18.21
C TYR A 131 -8.03 -0.17 -17.88
N ILE A 132 -7.69 -0.60 -16.67
CA ILE A 132 -7.88 -2.01 -16.25
C ILE A 132 -9.38 -2.36 -16.21
N ALA A 133 -10.22 -1.43 -15.77
CA ALA A 133 -11.68 -1.64 -15.81
C ALA A 133 -12.19 -1.83 -17.24
N ALA A 134 -11.68 -1.05 -18.20
CA ALA A 134 -12.04 -1.19 -19.61
C ALA A 134 -11.56 -2.53 -20.18
N VAL A 135 -10.31 -2.94 -19.93
CA VAL A 135 -9.78 -4.24 -20.36
C VAL A 135 -10.61 -5.39 -19.82
N ARG A 136 -10.95 -5.35 -18.53
CA ARG A 136 -11.81 -6.37 -17.89
C ARG A 136 -13.17 -6.47 -18.58
N LYS A 137 -13.78 -5.33 -18.88
CA LYS A 137 -15.07 -5.28 -19.57
C LYS A 137 -15.00 -5.89 -20.97
N GLU A 138 -13.93 -5.66 -21.74
CA GLU A 138 -13.74 -6.27 -23.06
C GLU A 138 -13.60 -7.79 -22.97
N ILE A 139 -12.90 -8.28 -21.96
CA ILE A 139 -12.78 -9.74 -21.69
C ILE A 139 -14.16 -10.33 -21.34
N GLU A 140 -14.88 -9.71 -20.40
CA GLU A 140 -16.21 -10.15 -19.95
C GLU A 140 -17.24 -10.13 -21.08
N ASN A 141 -17.15 -9.19 -22.00
CA ASN A 141 -18.01 -9.10 -23.19
C ASN A 141 -17.67 -10.13 -24.28
N GLY A 142 -16.59 -10.89 -24.11
CA GLY A 142 -16.12 -11.89 -25.08
C GLY A 142 -15.50 -11.28 -26.34
N THR A 143 -15.08 -10.01 -26.31
CA THR A 143 -14.51 -9.32 -27.49
C THR A 143 -13.30 -10.04 -28.06
N ILE A 144 -12.51 -10.70 -27.23
CA ILE A 144 -11.34 -11.50 -27.62
C ILE A 144 -11.59 -13.01 -27.54
N GLY A 145 -12.84 -13.43 -27.29
CA GLY A 145 -13.19 -14.81 -27.04
C GLY A 145 -12.65 -15.34 -25.69
N ASP A 146 -12.50 -16.66 -25.58
CA ASP A 146 -11.92 -17.26 -24.39
C ASP A 146 -10.44 -16.91 -24.26
N VAL A 147 -10.05 -16.38 -23.10
CA VAL A 147 -8.64 -16.09 -22.80
C VAL A 147 -7.87 -17.40 -22.69
N ARG A 148 -6.90 -17.62 -23.56
CA ARG A 148 -6.06 -18.83 -23.61
C ARG A 148 -4.61 -18.56 -23.18
N TYR A 149 -4.17 -17.32 -23.28
CA TYR A 149 -2.82 -16.92 -22.95
C TYR A 149 -2.80 -15.48 -22.44
N MET A 150 -1.96 -15.24 -21.45
CA MET A 150 -1.70 -13.90 -20.92
C MET A 150 -0.21 -13.75 -20.65
N GLU A 151 0.35 -12.62 -21.05
CA GLU A 151 1.74 -12.26 -20.81
C GLU A 151 1.80 -10.91 -20.11
N SER A 152 2.64 -10.78 -19.09
CA SER A 152 2.91 -9.52 -18.41
C SER A 152 4.40 -9.33 -18.24
N ALA A 153 4.89 -8.17 -18.62
CA ALA A 153 6.28 -7.78 -18.43
C ALA A 153 6.37 -6.44 -17.72
N TYR A 154 7.22 -6.35 -16.71
CA TYR A 154 7.57 -5.11 -16.05
C TYR A 154 9.09 -4.95 -16.06
N ILE A 155 9.57 -3.99 -16.85
CA ILE A 155 10.99 -3.76 -17.07
C ILE A 155 11.35 -2.36 -16.61
N THR A 156 12.43 -2.23 -15.85
CA THR A 156 12.99 -0.95 -15.43
C THR A 156 14.49 -0.93 -15.72
N SER A 157 15.00 0.23 -16.13
CA SER A 157 16.42 0.48 -16.33
C SER A 157 17.11 1.08 -15.12
N ASP A 158 16.36 1.43 -14.09
CA ASP A 158 16.92 2.06 -12.89
C ASP A 158 17.68 1.02 -12.06
N TYR A 159 19.00 1.16 -12.03
CA TYR A 159 19.87 0.36 -11.17
C TYR A 159 20.68 1.25 -10.24
N ASP A 160 20.28 1.29 -8.98
CA ASP A 160 21.06 1.90 -7.89
C ASP A 160 21.22 0.86 -6.76
N PRO A 161 22.46 0.37 -6.51
CA PRO A 161 22.72 -0.61 -5.44
C PRO A 161 22.29 -0.15 -4.04
N LYS A 162 22.16 1.16 -3.83
CA LYS A 162 21.72 1.74 -2.56
C LYS A 162 20.19 1.76 -2.42
N ASN A 163 19.46 1.57 -3.51
CA ASN A 163 18.01 1.53 -3.49
C ASN A 163 17.53 0.30 -2.72
N ILE A 164 16.53 0.48 -1.86
CA ILE A 164 15.94 -0.61 -1.06
C ILE A 164 15.44 -1.76 -1.93
N ARG A 165 15.06 -1.51 -3.18
CA ARG A 165 14.61 -2.52 -4.14
C ARG A 165 15.73 -3.43 -4.63
N MET A 166 16.99 -3.01 -4.52
CA MET A 166 18.17 -3.78 -4.90
C MET A 166 18.84 -4.50 -3.72
N ARG A 167 18.30 -4.33 -2.52
CA ARG A 167 18.89 -4.84 -1.29
C ARG A 167 18.11 -6.04 -0.75
N ARG A 168 18.82 -7.10 -0.42
CA ARG A 168 18.23 -8.34 0.12
C ARG A 168 17.70 -8.15 1.56
N ASP A 169 18.39 -7.35 2.36
CA ASP A 169 18.01 -7.05 3.76
C ASP A 169 16.74 -6.21 3.90
N THR A 170 16.28 -5.60 2.82
CA THR A 170 14.98 -4.88 2.74
C THR A 170 13.91 -5.67 1.98
N LEU A 171 14.12 -6.95 1.71
CA LEU A 171 13.27 -7.78 0.84
C LEU A 171 13.10 -7.14 -0.55
N GLY A 172 14.21 -6.62 -1.10
CA GLY A 172 14.27 -6.17 -2.48
C GLY A 172 14.32 -7.36 -3.45
N GLY A 173 14.43 -7.03 -4.72
CA GLY A 173 14.42 -8.00 -5.83
C GLY A 173 13.09 -8.01 -6.58
N CYS A 174 13.17 -8.47 -7.83
CA CYS A 174 12.02 -8.40 -8.74
C CYS A 174 10.79 -9.16 -8.23
N THR A 175 10.98 -10.26 -7.51
CA THR A 175 9.86 -11.08 -7.01
C THR A 175 8.99 -10.29 -6.02
N TYR A 176 9.58 -9.67 -5.00
CA TYR A 176 8.82 -8.90 -4.01
C TYR A 176 8.37 -7.53 -4.51
N ASP A 177 9.22 -6.83 -5.24
CA ASP A 177 8.90 -5.45 -5.66
C ASP A 177 7.97 -5.38 -6.87
N LEU A 178 8.15 -6.27 -7.86
CA LEU A 178 7.42 -6.26 -9.12
C LEU A 178 6.56 -7.51 -9.33
N GLY A 179 7.01 -8.66 -8.84
CA GLY A 179 6.30 -9.93 -8.96
C GLY A 179 4.94 -9.89 -8.27
N ALA A 180 4.86 -9.32 -7.07
CA ALA A 180 3.60 -9.12 -6.37
C ALA A 180 2.54 -8.44 -7.25
N VAL A 181 2.94 -7.43 -8.06
CA VAL A 181 2.03 -6.73 -8.98
C VAL A 181 1.64 -7.61 -10.17
N SER A 182 2.59 -8.34 -10.75
CA SER A 182 2.36 -9.10 -11.98
C SER A 182 1.66 -10.43 -11.74
N TYR A 183 1.96 -11.13 -10.64
CA TYR A 183 1.47 -12.49 -10.38
C TYR A 183 0.15 -12.55 -9.61
N THR A 184 -0.08 -11.68 -8.66
CA THR A 184 -1.19 -11.80 -7.71
C THR A 184 -2.55 -11.95 -8.40
N HIS A 185 -2.81 -11.18 -9.44
CA HIS A 185 -4.10 -11.18 -10.13
C HIS A 185 -4.14 -12.04 -11.40
N LEU A 186 -2.98 -12.58 -11.84
CA LEU A 186 -2.92 -13.55 -12.91
C LEU A 186 -3.13 -14.98 -12.40
N THR A 187 -2.77 -15.25 -11.14
CA THR A 187 -2.74 -16.60 -10.60
C THR A 187 -3.84 -16.92 -9.59
N LEU A 188 -4.31 -15.95 -8.83
CA LEU A 188 -5.27 -16.19 -7.73
C LEU A 188 -6.66 -16.70 -8.15
N PRO A 189 -7.23 -16.42 -9.32
CA PRO A 189 -8.49 -17.03 -9.73
C PRO A 189 -8.33 -18.39 -10.41
N THR A 190 -7.13 -18.83 -10.69
CA THR A 190 -6.91 -20.08 -11.42
C THR A 190 -6.74 -21.24 -10.46
N ASN A 191 -7.68 -22.17 -10.44
CA ASN A 191 -7.50 -23.51 -9.88
C ASN A 191 -6.56 -24.37 -10.74
N SER A 192 -5.78 -23.77 -11.64
CA SER A 192 -4.78 -24.52 -12.42
C SER A 192 -3.64 -24.89 -11.48
N ARG A 193 -3.59 -26.14 -11.16
CA ARG A 193 -2.40 -26.79 -10.60
C ARG A 193 -1.32 -26.73 -11.67
N VAL A 194 -0.34 -25.86 -11.51
CA VAL A 194 0.93 -25.96 -12.22
C VAL A 194 1.83 -26.85 -11.40
#